data_dcae5c38ed1813c2164e567373abe3eb
#
_entry.id   dcae5c38ed1813c2164e567373abe3eb
#
_cell.length_a   1.000
_cell.length_b   1.000
_cell.length_c   1.000
_cell.angle_alpha   90.00
_cell.angle_beta   90.00
_cell.angle_gamma   90.00
#
_symmetry.space_group_name_H-M   'P 1'
#
loop_
_entity.id
_entity.type
_entity.pdbx_description
1 polymer ?
#
loop_
_entity_poly.entity_id
_entity_poly.type
_entity_poly.pdbx_seq_one_letter_code
_entity_poly.pdbx_strand_id
1 'polypeptide(L)'
;MGKWLMGAAAVALLAGAASAQVITKQYEDGGVYEGTFLDGVQHGEGTYTLPNGYEYVGEWVAGRIEGQGRASFPDGSVYEGQFVDGNPEGEGAITFADGSTYAGQWVEGRIEGEGRAEYANGTTYAGQFVNAVHEGQGVMEAESGYRYEGGWVAGKKEGEGRITYPDGATYEGGMAGGVREGQGVLRMPDGLVYEGAWAGGEINGVGRLTQPNGDVYEGTLVDGRREGRGTVTYASGDVYEGEFADDRRHGQGVFKGTDGYEYVGQWAEGRIEGEGQVTYPDGSVYVGTFRDDLADGTGKITYADGATYEGEWAEGVIQGTGRAEYPNGLVYEGEFLNAQNHGTGTMTFTDGYRYEGEWAEGLRHGQGRATYADGTVYEGGFERGQRDGQGTITMADGFSYTGGWTDGEIDGEGVATYANGDRYEGSFVAGRRQGPGTMFYAGGEVEAGRWEQGELAEQTEVAPATDGADGADGADESGEATEADAETEAQPASE
;
A
#
# COMPACT_ATOMS: atom_id res chain seq x y z
N MET A 1 51.22 30.61 -99.34
CA MET A 1 50.62 31.19 -100.55
C MET A 1 49.14 31.00 -100.42
N GLY A 2 48.35 31.88 -100.37
CA GLY A 2 47.92 33.10 -100.94
C GLY A 2 46.66 33.56 -100.21
N LYS A 3 46.60 34.80 -99.98
CA LYS A 3 45.52 35.64 -99.43
C LYS A 3 44.25 35.53 -100.28
N TRP A 4 43.07 35.64 -99.63
CA TRP A 4 42.01 36.57 -100.08
C TRP A 4 41.15 37.01 -98.86
N LEU A 5 41.13 38.32 -98.62
CA LEU A 5 40.19 39.08 -97.82
C LEU A 5 38.86 39.22 -98.62
N MET A 6 37.74 39.01 -97.91
CA MET A 6 36.50 39.68 -98.18
C MET A 6 35.83 40.17 -96.96
N GLY A 7 35.68 41.45 -96.85
CA GLY A 7 34.95 42.13 -95.81
C GLY A 7 33.44 41.94 -95.98
N ALA A 8 32.78 41.66 -94.85
CA ALA A 8 31.36 41.76 -94.70
C ALA A 8 31.04 42.87 -93.71
N ALA A 9 30.33 43.87 -94.16
CA ALA A 9 29.85 44.97 -93.36
C ALA A 9 28.84 44.47 -92.36
N ALA A 10 29.13 44.65 -91.05
CA ALA A 10 28.15 44.45 -89.97
C ALA A 10 27.22 45.66 -89.97
N VAL A 11 25.95 45.41 -90.27
CA VAL A 11 24.86 46.35 -89.97
C VAL A 11 24.50 46.13 -88.53
N ALA A 12 24.93 47.01 -87.63
CA ALA A 12 24.49 47.06 -86.24
C ALA A 12 23.03 47.55 -86.20
N LEU A 13 22.10 46.62 -86.04
CA LEU A 13 20.77 46.96 -85.56
C LEU A 13 20.84 47.35 -84.11
N LEU A 14 20.83 48.65 -83.87
CA LEU A 14 20.55 49.19 -82.53
C LEU A 14 19.07 48.87 -82.21
N ALA A 15 18.80 47.80 -81.55
CA ALA A 15 17.55 47.63 -80.84
C ALA A 15 17.53 48.66 -79.74
N GLY A 16 16.83 49.75 -79.94
CA GLY A 16 16.55 50.68 -78.84
C GLY A 16 15.80 49.94 -77.79
N ALA A 17 16.38 49.82 -76.62
CA ALA A 17 15.65 49.47 -75.37
C ALA A 17 14.59 50.53 -75.25
N ALA A 18 13.33 50.24 -75.55
CA ALA A 18 12.19 51.05 -75.12
C ALA A 18 12.22 51.06 -73.62
N SER A 19 12.65 52.16 -72.96
CA SER A 19 12.44 52.37 -71.51
C SER A 19 10.92 52.33 -71.29
N ALA A 20 10.44 51.29 -70.57
CA ALA A 20 9.04 51.24 -70.24
C ALA A 20 8.69 52.49 -69.44
N GLN A 21 7.79 53.29 -70.02
CA GLN A 21 7.37 54.56 -69.40
C GLN A 21 6.41 54.24 -68.27
N VAL A 22 6.74 54.58 -67.01
CA VAL A 22 5.82 54.53 -65.87
C VAL A 22 4.66 55.50 -66.06
N ILE A 23 3.43 55.02 -66.06
CA ILE A 23 2.21 55.78 -66.26
C ILE A 23 1.33 55.63 -65.00
N THR A 24 0.76 56.75 -64.51
CA THR A 24 -0.26 56.75 -63.49
C THR A 24 -1.64 56.76 -64.09
N LYS A 25 -2.52 55.81 -63.67
CA LYS A 25 -3.92 55.72 -64.15
C LYS A 25 -4.83 55.55 -62.95
N GLN A 26 -5.87 56.40 -62.90
CA GLN A 26 -6.94 56.30 -61.96
C GLN A 26 -8.16 55.58 -62.58
N TYR A 27 -8.80 54.70 -61.79
CA TYR A 27 -9.97 53.92 -62.18
C TYR A 27 -11.25 54.47 -61.51
N GLU A 28 -12.40 54.03 -62.01
CA GLU A 28 -13.72 54.50 -61.53
C GLU A 28 -14.02 54.13 -60.10
N ASP A 29 -13.45 53.03 -59.58
CA ASP A 29 -13.50 52.56 -58.20
C ASP A 29 -12.65 53.39 -57.24
N GLY A 30 -11.95 54.40 -57.75
CA GLY A 30 -11.00 55.23 -57.01
C GLY A 30 -9.60 54.64 -56.94
N GLY A 31 -9.39 53.47 -57.52
CA GLY A 31 -8.08 52.83 -57.56
C GLY A 31 -7.09 53.62 -58.42
N VAL A 32 -5.84 53.66 -58.00
CA VAL A 32 -4.73 54.29 -58.72
C VAL A 32 -3.67 53.23 -59.00
N TYR A 33 -3.35 53.06 -60.29
CA TYR A 33 -2.19 52.26 -60.75
C TYR A 33 -1.08 53.19 -61.21
N GLU A 34 0.12 52.90 -60.74
CA GLU A 34 1.37 53.54 -61.20
C GLU A 34 2.36 52.46 -61.60
N GLY A 35 2.68 52.35 -62.89
CA GLY A 35 3.51 51.26 -63.39
C GLY A 35 3.60 51.23 -64.89
N THR A 36 4.08 50.14 -65.44
CA THR A 36 4.26 49.91 -66.90
C THR A 36 3.00 49.33 -67.52
N PHE A 37 2.78 49.64 -68.81
CA PHE A 37 1.68 49.16 -69.63
C PHE A 37 2.21 48.50 -70.92
N LEU A 38 1.55 47.46 -71.31
CA LEU A 38 1.69 46.82 -72.66
C LEU A 38 0.31 46.72 -73.26
N ASP A 39 0.18 47.16 -74.50
CA ASP A 39 -1.08 47.20 -75.28
C ASP A 39 -2.28 47.81 -74.49
N GLY A 40 -2.00 48.79 -73.65
CA GLY A 40 -3.03 49.54 -72.91
C GLY A 40 -3.51 48.89 -71.61
N VAL A 41 -2.95 47.75 -71.17
CA VAL A 41 -3.19 47.04 -69.88
C VAL A 41 -1.95 47.07 -69.02
N GLN A 42 -2.11 46.89 -67.71
CA GLN A 42 -0.99 46.81 -66.73
C GLN A 42 -0.08 45.60 -67.10
N HIS A 43 1.21 45.83 -67.12
CA HIS A 43 2.19 44.84 -67.48
C HIS A 43 3.57 45.18 -66.93
N GLY A 44 4.34 44.19 -66.42
CA GLY A 44 5.62 44.44 -65.74
C GLY A 44 5.42 44.91 -64.29
N GLU A 45 6.30 45.72 -63.84
CA GLU A 45 6.24 46.21 -62.41
C GLU A 45 5.24 47.38 -62.28
N GLY A 46 4.46 47.37 -61.14
CA GLY A 46 3.53 48.42 -60.83
C GLY A 46 2.99 48.40 -59.42
N THR A 47 2.52 49.57 -58.99
CA THR A 47 1.83 49.77 -57.72
C THR A 47 0.35 50.05 -57.97
N TYR A 48 -0.52 49.33 -57.23
CA TYR A 48 -1.96 49.56 -57.26
C TYR A 48 -2.45 49.88 -55.86
N THR A 49 -3.13 51.03 -55.69
CA THR A 49 -3.62 51.50 -54.41
C THR A 49 -5.13 51.73 -54.46
N LEU A 50 -5.88 51.23 -53.50
CA LEU A 50 -7.31 51.49 -53.34
C LEU A 50 -7.60 52.48 -52.20
N PRO A 51 -8.73 53.21 -52.25
CA PRO A 51 -9.12 54.19 -51.24
C PRO A 51 -9.35 53.55 -49.82
N ASN A 52 -9.60 52.27 -49.77
CA ASN A 52 -9.78 51.53 -48.51
C ASN A 52 -8.45 51.22 -47.76
N GLY A 53 -7.29 51.58 -48.37
CA GLY A 53 -5.98 51.34 -47.80
C GLY A 53 -5.29 50.07 -48.36
N TYR A 54 -5.92 49.33 -49.26
CA TYR A 54 -5.23 48.21 -49.97
C TYR A 54 -4.15 48.79 -50.87
N GLU A 55 -2.95 48.21 -50.82
CA GLU A 55 -1.83 48.49 -51.70
C GLU A 55 -1.22 47.21 -52.20
N TYR A 56 -0.98 47.11 -53.52
CA TYR A 56 -0.18 46.03 -54.10
C TYR A 56 1.01 46.66 -54.85
N VAL A 57 2.18 46.09 -54.64
CA VAL A 57 3.42 46.43 -55.34
C VAL A 57 4.03 45.14 -55.87
N GLY A 58 4.17 45.03 -57.19
CA GLY A 58 4.75 43.82 -57.82
C GLY A 58 4.46 43.67 -59.28
N GLU A 59 4.54 42.44 -59.74
CA GLU A 59 4.45 42.04 -61.16
C GLU A 59 3.00 42.00 -61.64
N TRP A 60 2.82 42.42 -62.90
CA TRP A 60 1.54 42.44 -63.63
C TRP A 60 1.71 41.78 -64.97
N VAL A 61 0.81 40.92 -65.36
CA VAL A 61 0.73 40.32 -66.70
C VAL A 61 -0.65 40.46 -67.29
N ALA A 62 -0.74 41.17 -68.45
CA ALA A 62 -1.99 41.37 -69.17
C ALA A 62 -3.16 41.87 -68.32
N GLY A 63 -2.92 42.83 -67.41
CA GLY A 63 -3.92 43.48 -66.56
C GLY A 63 -4.22 42.74 -65.27
N ARG A 64 -3.51 41.65 -64.94
CA ARG A 64 -3.68 40.88 -63.71
C ARG A 64 -2.42 40.91 -62.86
N ILE A 65 -2.60 40.83 -61.54
CA ILE A 65 -1.53 40.62 -60.57
C ILE A 65 -0.99 39.18 -60.79
N GLU A 66 0.28 39.07 -61.10
CA GLU A 66 0.98 37.80 -61.38
C GLU A 66 2.41 37.90 -60.84
N GLY A 67 3.06 36.75 -60.58
CA GLY A 67 4.47 36.72 -60.20
C GLY A 67 4.73 37.17 -58.75
N GLN A 68 5.86 37.79 -58.52
CA GLN A 68 6.25 38.24 -57.17
C GLN A 68 5.64 39.59 -56.83
N GLY A 69 5.15 39.74 -55.59
CA GLY A 69 4.58 40.99 -55.13
C GLY A 69 4.40 41.06 -53.62
N ARG A 70 4.06 42.28 -53.20
CA ARG A 70 3.70 42.63 -51.84
C ARG A 70 2.34 43.27 -51.79
N ALA A 71 1.42 42.70 -51.00
CA ALA A 71 0.11 43.26 -50.75
C ALA A 71 -0.01 43.73 -49.29
N SER A 72 -0.43 44.98 -49.07
CA SER A 72 -0.83 45.52 -47.77
C SER A 72 -2.34 45.60 -47.74
N PHE A 73 -2.96 45.00 -46.72
CA PHE A 73 -4.39 44.90 -46.57
C PHE A 73 -4.94 46.02 -45.64
N PRO A 74 -6.22 46.36 -45.76
CA PRO A 74 -6.85 47.41 -44.93
C PRO A 74 -6.84 47.14 -43.44
N ASP A 75 -6.75 45.86 -43.03
CA ASP A 75 -6.65 45.43 -41.63
C ASP A 75 -5.23 45.59 -41.06
N GLY A 76 -4.26 45.98 -41.84
CA GLY A 76 -2.87 46.14 -41.48
C GLY A 76 -1.99 44.87 -41.74
N SER A 77 -2.57 43.80 -42.27
CA SER A 77 -1.81 42.62 -42.66
C SER A 77 -1.00 42.91 -43.95
N VAL A 78 0.15 42.24 -44.06
CA VAL A 78 1.06 42.40 -45.22
C VAL A 78 1.46 41.01 -45.69
N TYR A 79 1.17 40.74 -46.98
CA TYR A 79 1.62 39.53 -47.65
C TYR A 79 2.78 39.85 -48.63
N GLU A 80 3.77 39.02 -48.68
CA GLU A 80 4.90 39.03 -49.61
C GLU A 80 5.09 37.63 -50.20
N GLY A 81 4.98 37.48 -51.51
CA GLY A 81 5.11 36.18 -52.16
C GLY A 81 4.61 36.13 -53.60
N GLN A 82 4.33 34.94 -54.07
CA GLN A 82 3.83 34.68 -55.38
C GLN A 82 2.33 34.97 -55.50
N PHE A 83 1.92 35.47 -56.67
CA PHE A 83 0.52 35.72 -57.05
C PHE A 83 0.20 35.03 -58.35
N VAL A 84 -0.99 34.50 -58.47
CA VAL A 84 -1.61 34.02 -59.70
C VAL A 84 -3.04 34.52 -59.74
N ASP A 85 -3.40 35.17 -60.84
CA ASP A 85 -4.73 35.78 -61.05
C ASP A 85 -5.19 36.65 -59.84
N GLY A 86 -4.26 37.40 -59.21
CA GLY A 86 -4.52 38.31 -58.10
C GLY A 86 -4.63 37.63 -56.72
N ASN A 87 -4.47 36.33 -56.62
CA ASN A 87 -4.47 35.57 -55.36
C ASN A 87 -3.06 35.16 -54.96
N PRO A 88 -2.73 35.18 -53.66
CA PRO A 88 -1.56 34.49 -53.14
C PRO A 88 -1.50 33.03 -53.64
N GLU A 89 -0.37 32.61 -54.18
CA GLU A 89 -0.15 31.28 -54.73
C GLU A 89 1.31 30.84 -54.48
N GLY A 90 1.55 29.52 -54.38
CA GLY A 90 2.91 29.01 -54.18
C GLY A 90 3.52 29.41 -52.86
N GLU A 91 4.77 29.85 -52.87
CA GLU A 91 5.49 30.24 -51.64
C GLU A 91 5.26 31.71 -51.30
N GLY A 92 4.89 31.99 -50.04
CA GLY A 92 4.67 33.35 -49.57
C GLY A 92 4.65 33.48 -48.06
N ALA A 93 4.81 34.71 -47.58
CA ALA A 93 4.78 35.05 -46.17
C ALA A 93 3.76 36.15 -45.89
N ILE A 94 3.01 36.03 -44.78
CA ILE A 94 2.12 37.08 -44.29
C ILE A 94 2.49 37.46 -42.87
N THR A 95 2.44 38.77 -42.60
CA THR A 95 2.40 39.32 -41.24
C THR A 95 1.01 39.86 -41.01
N PHE A 96 0.32 39.30 -40.01
CA PHE A 96 -1.02 39.73 -39.63
C PHE A 96 -1.00 40.99 -38.74
N ALA A 97 -2.13 41.68 -38.63
CA ALA A 97 -2.25 42.92 -37.86
C ALA A 97 -1.95 42.75 -36.37
N ASP A 98 -2.13 41.55 -35.82
CA ASP A 98 -1.82 41.19 -34.43
C ASP A 98 -0.35 40.87 -34.19
N GLY A 99 0.49 40.91 -35.23
CA GLY A 99 1.89 40.60 -35.21
C GLY A 99 2.22 39.09 -35.46
N SER A 100 1.21 38.25 -35.56
CA SER A 100 1.42 36.84 -36.00
C SER A 100 1.98 36.79 -37.41
N THR A 101 2.78 35.76 -37.72
CA THR A 101 3.35 35.55 -39.05
C THR A 101 3.06 34.14 -39.53
N TYR A 102 2.97 34.00 -40.85
CA TYR A 102 3.03 32.71 -41.53
C TYR A 102 3.92 32.80 -42.73
N ALA A 103 4.72 31.76 -42.97
CA ALA A 103 5.55 31.58 -44.15
C ALA A 103 5.42 30.14 -44.64
N GLY A 104 5.04 29.95 -45.89
CA GLY A 104 4.83 28.63 -46.47
C GLY A 104 3.96 28.66 -47.73
N GLN A 105 3.27 27.57 -47.95
CA GLN A 105 2.50 27.33 -49.20
C GLN A 105 1.13 27.98 -49.18
N TRP A 106 0.72 28.50 -50.35
CA TRP A 106 -0.56 29.13 -50.58
C TRP A 106 -1.21 28.54 -51.84
N VAL A 107 -2.50 28.33 -51.80
CA VAL A 107 -3.33 27.88 -52.89
C VAL A 107 -4.60 28.72 -52.96
N GLU A 108 -4.83 29.41 -54.09
CA GLU A 108 -5.99 30.27 -54.32
C GLU A 108 -6.27 31.25 -53.15
N GLY A 109 -5.22 31.89 -52.62
CA GLY A 109 -5.31 32.84 -51.51
C GLY A 109 -5.49 32.25 -50.13
N ARG A 110 -5.37 30.92 -49.96
CA ARG A 110 -5.49 30.23 -48.70
C ARG A 110 -4.14 29.62 -48.28
N ILE A 111 -3.90 29.60 -47.00
CA ILE A 111 -2.78 28.87 -46.39
C ILE A 111 -3.05 27.37 -46.53
N GLU A 112 -2.18 26.66 -47.26
CA GLU A 112 -2.25 25.24 -47.56
C GLU A 112 -0.85 24.63 -47.49
N GLY A 113 -0.77 23.30 -47.32
CA GLY A 113 0.51 22.54 -47.40
C GLY A 113 1.48 22.85 -46.28
N GLU A 114 2.77 22.76 -46.56
CA GLU A 114 3.82 22.96 -45.53
C GLU A 114 4.05 24.44 -45.26
N GLY A 115 4.20 24.76 -43.94
CA GLY A 115 4.48 26.12 -43.52
C GLY A 115 4.89 26.26 -42.08
N ARG A 116 5.29 27.48 -41.71
CA ARG A 116 5.64 27.88 -40.35
C ARG A 116 4.81 29.09 -39.98
N ALA A 117 4.10 28.98 -38.85
CA ALA A 117 3.41 30.07 -38.19
C ALA A 117 4.11 30.47 -36.88
N GLU A 118 4.10 31.77 -36.58
CA GLU A 118 4.44 32.31 -35.28
C GLU A 118 3.28 33.18 -34.82
N TYR A 119 2.70 32.81 -33.70
CA TYR A 119 1.51 33.49 -33.16
C TYR A 119 1.92 34.64 -32.21
N ALA A 120 1.04 35.62 -32.00
CA ALA A 120 1.29 36.78 -31.18
C ALA A 120 1.66 36.46 -29.71
N ASN A 121 1.32 35.27 -29.22
CA ASN A 121 1.66 34.78 -27.89
C ASN A 121 3.02 34.06 -27.83
N GLY A 122 3.85 34.13 -28.88
CA GLY A 122 5.15 33.48 -28.98
C GLY A 122 5.10 31.98 -29.28
N THR A 123 3.92 31.41 -29.47
CA THR A 123 3.80 30.01 -29.93
C THR A 123 4.19 29.90 -31.40
N THR A 124 4.99 28.91 -31.75
CA THR A 124 5.30 28.58 -33.16
C THR A 124 4.69 27.24 -33.54
N TYR A 125 4.33 27.12 -34.79
CA TYR A 125 3.95 25.86 -35.42
C TYR A 125 4.68 25.69 -36.72
N ALA A 126 5.22 24.51 -36.96
CA ALA A 126 5.84 24.14 -38.24
C ALA A 126 5.29 22.77 -38.69
N GLY A 127 4.65 22.72 -39.83
CA GLY A 127 4.00 21.51 -40.34
C GLY A 127 2.97 21.79 -41.41
N GLN A 128 2.04 20.84 -41.58
CA GLN A 128 1.03 20.91 -42.63
C GLN A 128 -0.17 21.78 -42.20
N PHE A 129 -0.74 22.47 -43.19
CA PHE A 129 -1.96 23.27 -43.05
C PHE A 129 -2.99 22.87 -44.11
N VAL A 130 -4.25 22.88 -43.74
CA VAL A 130 -5.41 22.84 -44.63
C VAL A 130 -6.35 23.97 -44.26
N ASN A 131 -6.61 24.90 -45.19
CA ASN A 131 -7.42 26.11 -44.94
C ASN A 131 -6.97 26.87 -43.67
N ALA A 132 -5.66 27.11 -43.49
CA ALA A 132 -5.05 27.77 -42.36
C ALA A 132 -5.22 27.03 -41.00
N VAL A 133 -5.65 25.76 -41.01
CA VAL A 133 -5.79 24.91 -39.83
C VAL A 133 -4.67 23.88 -39.82
N HIS A 134 -4.09 23.60 -38.65
CA HIS A 134 -3.06 22.55 -38.49
C HIS A 134 -3.62 21.20 -38.90
N GLU A 135 -2.87 20.49 -39.76
CA GLU A 135 -3.23 19.18 -40.30
C GLU A 135 -1.97 18.31 -40.45
N GLY A 136 -2.13 16.99 -40.59
CA GLY A 136 -1.03 16.08 -40.83
C GLY A 136 0.03 16.04 -39.76
N GLN A 137 1.30 16.09 -40.09
CA GLN A 137 2.41 16.11 -39.14
C GLN A 137 2.86 17.54 -38.84
N GLY A 138 3.17 17.83 -37.59
CA GLY A 138 3.63 19.16 -37.24
C GLY A 138 4.24 19.24 -35.83
N VAL A 139 5.05 20.28 -35.65
CA VAL A 139 5.70 20.63 -34.39
C VAL A 139 5.17 21.96 -33.90
N MET A 140 4.65 21.98 -32.67
CA MET A 140 4.26 23.18 -31.95
C MET A 140 5.22 23.43 -30.80
N GLU A 141 5.69 24.65 -30.63
CA GLU A 141 6.52 25.09 -29.53
C GLU A 141 5.95 26.37 -28.92
N ALA A 142 5.75 26.37 -27.61
CA ALA A 142 5.35 27.54 -26.86
C ALA A 142 6.54 28.20 -26.17
N GLU A 143 6.48 29.51 -25.93
CA GLU A 143 7.50 30.27 -25.19
C GLU A 143 7.78 29.70 -23.79
N SER A 144 6.76 29.07 -23.17
CA SER A 144 6.90 28.36 -21.88
C SER A 144 7.87 27.18 -21.88
N GLY A 145 8.30 26.70 -23.06
CA GLY A 145 9.08 25.50 -23.26
C GLY A 145 8.21 24.24 -23.51
N TYR A 146 6.88 24.38 -23.56
CA TYR A 146 6.02 23.29 -24.01
C TYR A 146 6.26 23.02 -25.50
N ARG A 147 6.49 21.74 -25.85
CA ARG A 147 6.67 21.30 -27.23
C ARG A 147 5.81 20.07 -27.51
N TYR A 148 5.11 20.09 -28.62
CA TYR A 148 4.42 18.92 -29.17
C TYR A 148 4.93 18.63 -30.56
N GLU A 149 5.20 17.36 -30.87
CA GLU A 149 5.57 16.84 -32.16
C GLU A 149 4.71 15.60 -32.47
N GLY A 150 3.94 15.64 -33.55
CA GLY A 150 3.04 14.54 -33.90
C GLY A 150 1.94 14.93 -34.86
N GLY A 151 0.89 14.08 -34.88
CA GLY A 151 -0.26 14.21 -35.75
C GLY A 151 -1.21 15.34 -35.35
N TRP A 152 -1.85 15.93 -36.35
CA TRP A 152 -2.86 16.96 -36.26
C TRP A 152 -4.03 16.65 -37.17
N VAL A 153 -5.26 16.84 -36.70
CA VAL A 153 -6.49 16.77 -37.46
C VAL A 153 -7.39 17.92 -37.06
N ALA A 154 -7.78 18.75 -38.02
CA ALA A 154 -8.65 19.91 -37.80
C ALA A 154 -8.20 20.78 -36.59
N GLY A 155 -6.90 21.05 -36.48
CA GLY A 155 -6.29 21.88 -35.43
C GLY A 155 -6.14 21.21 -34.08
N LYS A 156 -6.44 19.92 -33.93
CA LYS A 156 -6.28 19.15 -32.71
C LYS A 156 -5.18 18.11 -32.83
N LYS A 157 -4.46 17.86 -31.76
CA LYS A 157 -3.49 16.78 -31.68
C LYS A 157 -4.20 15.44 -31.83
N GLU A 158 -3.70 14.58 -32.75
CA GLU A 158 -4.33 13.32 -33.09
C GLU A 158 -3.28 12.28 -33.49
N GLY A 159 -3.57 10.99 -33.22
CA GLY A 159 -2.64 9.90 -33.56
C GLY A 159 -1.43 9.84 -32.61
N GLU A 160 -0.28 9.40 -33.09
CA GLU A 160 0.94 9.32 -32.30
C GLU A 160 1.60 10.69 -32.15
N GLY A 161 2.08 10.99 -30.93
CA GLY A 161 2.75 12.24 -30.66
C GLY A 161 3.66 12.20 -29.44
N ARG A 162 4.58 13.18 -29.42
CA ARG A 162 5.49 13.42 -28.30
C ARG A 162 5.26 14.81 -27.73
N ILE A 163 5.08 14.87 -26.41
CA ILE A 163 5.02 16.11 -25.64
C ILE A 163 6.27 16.24 -24.80
N THR A 164 6.88 17.43 -24.78
CA THR A 164 7.82 17.86 -23.78
C THR A 164 7.20 18.99 -22.99
N TYR A 165 7.11 18.84 -21.69
CA TYR A 165 6.54 19.82 -20.78
C TYR A 165 7.62 20.80 -20.26
N PRO A 166 7.22 21.99 -19.79
CA PRO A 166 8.14 23.01 -19.29
C PRO A 166 9.02 22.56 -18.12
N ASP A 167 8.55 21.64 -17.30
CA ASP A 167 9.25 21.04 -16.16
C ASP A 167 10.24 19.95 -16.56
N GLY A 168 10.30 19.60 -17.85
CA GLY A 168 11.16 18.55 -18.40
C GLY A 168 10.52 17.17 -18.45
N ALA A 169 9.27 17.01 -17.99
CA ALA A 169 8.52 15.79 -18.21
C ALA A 169 8.30 15.53 -19.70
N THR A 170 8.21 14.26 -20.09
CA THR A 170 7.93 13.87 -21.48
C THR A 170 6.80 12.85 -21.55
N TYR A 171 5.94 13.00 -22.53
CA TYR A 171 4.96 12.01 -22.92
C TYR A 171 5.20 11.56 -24.36
N GLU A 172 5.07 10.27 -24.64
CA GLU A 172 5.15 9.70 -26.00
C GLU A 172 4.06 8.63 -26.11
N GLY A 173 3.15 8.80 -27.08
CA GLY A 173 2.02 7.89 -27.26
C GLY A 173 0.83 8.50 -27.97
N GLY A 174 -0.31 7.83 -27.87
CA GLY A 174 -1.54 8.20 -28.53
C GLY A 174 -2.16 9.51 -28.06
N MET A 175 -2.70 10.24 -29.01
CA MET A 175 -3.47 11.48 -28.82
C MET A 175 -4.80 11.36 -29.55
N ALA A 176 -5.88 11.82 -28.93
CA ALA A 176 -7.18 11.94 -29.59
C ALA A 176 -7.88 13.22 -29.12
N GLY A 177 -8.37 14.01 -30.07
CA GLY A 177 -9.08 15.24 -29.78
C GLY A 177 -8.30 16.28 -28.99
N GLY A 178 -6.97 16.18 -28.94
CA GLY A 178 -6.07 17.08 -28.21
C GLY A 178 -5.60 16.57 -26.84
N VAL A 179 -6.10 15.43 -26.35
CA VAL A 179 -5.74 14.81 -25.07
C VAL A 179 -5.00 13.49 -25.27
N ARG A 180 -4.30 13.01 -24.24
CA ARG A 180 -3.64 11.68 -24.24
C ARG A 180 -4.69 10.60 -24.27
N GLU A 181 -4.52 9.60 -25.15
CA GLU A 181 -5.47 8.51 -25.36
C GLU A 181 -4.73 7.24 -25.84
N GLY A 182 -5.23 6.06 -25.49
CA GLY A 182 -4.63 4.80 -25.91
C GLY A 182 -3.37 4.43 -25.13
N GLN A 183 -2.33 3.95 -25.76
CA GLN A 183 -1.07 3.60 -25.10
C GLN A 183 -0.10 4.79 -25.10
N GLY A 184 0.65 4.93 -24.02
CA GLY A 184 1.66 5.98 -23.94
C GLY A 184 2.61 5.83 -22.75
N VAL A 185 3.75 6.51 -22.87
CA VAL A 185 4.81 6.54 -21.86
C VAL A 185 4.98 7.95 -21.34
N LEU A 186 4.78 8.16 -20.06
CA LEU A 186 5.10 9.39 -19.32
C LEU A 186 6.40 9.19 -18.54
N ARG A 187 7.34 10.13 -18.68
CA ARG A 187 8.58 10.17 -17.89
C ARG A 187 8.66 11.51 -17.16
N MET A 188 8.78 11.47 -15.87
CA MET A 188 8.91 12.65 -15.03
C MET A 188 10.40 12.93 -14.72
N PRO A 189 10.78 14.19 -14.47
CA PRO A 189 12.16 14.55 -14.16
C PRO A 189 12.72 13.93 -12.87
N ASP A 190 11.85 13.60 -11.92
CA ASP A 190 12.19 12.94 -10.66
C ASP A 190 12.49 11.45 -10.81
N GLY A 191 12.28 10.89 -12.02
CA GLY A 191 12.52 9.50 -12.34
C GLY A 191 11.28 8.61 -12.34
N LEU A 192 10.10 9.14 -12.02
CA LEU A 192 8.85 8.39 -12.21
C LEU A 192 8.63 8.10 -13.70
N VAL A 193 8.30 6.85 -14.02
CA VAL A 193 7.91 6.42 -15.37
C VAL A 193 6.60 5.66 -15.32
N TYR A 194 5.64 6.11 -16.10
CA TYR A 194 4.42 5.35 -16.37
C TYR A 194 4.41 4.89 -17.84
N GLU A 195 4.10 3.62 -18.06
CA GLU A 195 3.94 3.00 -19.37
C GLU A 195 2.62 2.20 -19.38
N GLY A 196 1.64 2.62 -20.17
CA GLY A 196 0.34 1.97 -20.17
C GLY A 196 -0.78 2.77 -20.80
N ALA A 197 -2.01 2.43 -20.42
CA ALA A 197 -3.22 2.95 -21.02
C ALA A 197 -3.60 4.35 -20.47
N TRP A 198 -4.09 5.19 -21.40
CA TRP A 198 -4.60 6.53 -21.17
C TRP A 198 -6.03 6.65 -21.71
N ALA A 199 -6.89 7.34 -20.98
CA ALA A 199 -8.22 7.68 -21.45
C ALA A 199 -8.59 9.08 -20.98
N GLY A 200 -9.07 9.93 -21.91
CA GLY A 200 -9.50 11.30 -21.60
C GLY A 200 -8.42 12.20 -21.00
N GLY A 201 -7.15 11.90 -21.24
CA GLY A 201 -6.00 12.65 -20.69
C GLY A 201 -5.47 12.14 -19.36
N GLU A 202 -6.15 11.16 -18.72
CA GLU A 202 -5.78 10.57 -17.44
C GLU A 202 -5.21 9.15 -17.61
N ILE A 203 -4.42 8.71 -16.62
CA ILE A 203 -3.95 7.33 -16.56
C ILE A 203 -5.12 6.42 -16.18
N ASN A 204 -5.59 5.61 -17.13
CA ASN A 204 -6.73 4.71 -16.94
C ASN A 204 -6.51 3.41 -17.71
N GLY A 205 -6.55 2.29 -17.00
CA GLY A 205 -6.38 0.95 -17.54
C GLY A 205 -5.14 0.25 -17.03
N VAL A 206 -4.67 -0.76 -17.74
CA VAL A 206 -3.51 -1.55 -17.34
C VAL A 206 -2.21 -0.83 -17.73
N GLY A 207 -1.28 -0.80 -16.78
CA GLY A 207 0.02 -0.17 -17.00
C GLY A 207 1.08 -0.60 -16.01
N ARG A 208 2.30 -0.12 -16.27
CA ARG A 208 3.47 -0.26 -15.43
C ARG A 208 3.90 1.11 -14.92
N LEU A 209 3.98 1.25 -13.61
CA LEU A 209 4.45 2.45 -12.93
C LEU A 209 5.76 2.13 -12.21
N THR A 210 6.85 2.78 -12.63
CA THR A 210 8.14 2.73 -11.93
C THR A 210 8.29 4.01 -11.12
N GLN A 211 8.46 3.88 -9.83
CA GLN A 211 8.63 5.01 -8.92
C GLN A 211 10.11 5.43 -8.81
N PRO A 212 10.39 6.67 -8.38
CA PRO A 212 11.77 7.16 -8.23
C PRO A 212 12.64 6.35 -7.26
N ASN A 213 12.02 5.71 -6.25
CA ASN A 213 12.70 4.85 -5.29
C ASN A 213 13.03 3.46 -5.85
N GLY A 214 12.59 3.14 -7.07
CA GLY A 214 12.80 1.86 -7.74
C GLY A 214 11.67 0.84 -7.56
N ASP A 215 10.62 1.15 -6.83
CA ASP A 215 9.43 0.29 -6.76
C ASP A 215 8.73 0.26 -8.12
N VAL A 216 8.24 -0.90 -8.50
CA VAL A 216 7.52 -1.13 -9.75
C VAL A 216 6.14 -1.70 -9.47
N TYR A 217 5.11 -1.02 -9.93
CA TYR A 217 3.75 -1.53 -9.96
C TYR A 217 3.36 -1.97 -11.36
N GLU A 218 2.74 -3.11 -11.51
CA GLU A 218 2.13 -3.63 -12.73
C GLU A 218 0.69 -4.05 -12.44
N GLY A 219 -0.28 -3.36 -13.03
CA GLY A 219 -1.69 -3.63 -12.77
C GLY A 219 -2.63 -2.58 -13.33
N THR A 220 -3.85 -2.57 -12.83
CA THR A 220 -4.87 -1.61 -13.24
C THR A 220 -4.70 -0.29 -12.47
N LEU A 221 -4.81 0.82 -13.19
CA LEU A 221 -4.93 2.16 -12.62
C LEU A 221 -6.25 2.79 -13.05
N VAL A 222 -6.84 3.57 -12.16
CA VAL A 222 -8.03 4.40 -12.41
C VAL A 222 -7.71 5.80 -11.93
N ASP A 223 -7.79 6.78 -12.83
CA ASP A 223 -7.44 8.18 -12.56
C ASP A 223 -6.06 8.32 -11.88
N GLY A 224 -5.10 7.50 -12.34
CA GLY A 224 -3.73 7.47 -11.86
C GLY A 224 -3.51 6.73 -10.54
N ARG A 225 -4.55 6.16 -9.91
CA ARG A 225 -4.46 5.38 -8.67
C ARG A 225 -4.50 3.89 -8.95
N ARG A 226 -3.75 3.11 -8.17
CA ARG A 226 -3.79 1.65 -8.22
C ARG A 226 -5.17 1.17 -7.76
N GLU A 227 -5.80 0.34 -8.61
CA GLU A 227 -7.15 -0.18 -8.39
C GLU A 227 -7.25 -1.61 -8.91
N GLY A 228 -8.07 -2.46 -8.26
CA GLY A 228 -8.22 -3.85 -8.65
C GLY A 228 -6.94 -4.66 -8.46
N ARG A 229 -6.66 -5.63 -9.33
CA ARG A 229 -5.50 -6.52 -9.19
C ARG A 229 -4.23 -5.91 -9.76
N GLY A 230 -3.13 -6.11 -9.03
CA GLY A 230 -1.80 -5.71 -9.46
C GLY A 230 -0.68 -6.36 -8.66
N THR A 231 0.53 -6.16 -9.14
CA THR A 231 1.76 -6.62 -8.50
C THR A 231 2.65 -5.41 -8.20
N VAL A 232 3.17 -5.32 -6.99
CA VAL A 232 4.26 -4.41 -6.64
C VAL A 232 5.53 -5.21 -6.40
N THR A 233 6.58 -4.87 -7.12
CA THR A 233 7.94 -5.30 -6.81
C THR A 233 8.65 -4.11 -6.16
N TYR A 234 8.99 -4.23 -4.90
CA TYR A 234 9.69 -3.20 -4.15
C TYR A 234 11.17 -3.18 -4.51
N ALA A 235 11.82 -2.04 -4.32
CA ALA A 235 13.27 -1.90 -4.55
C ALA A 235 14.12 -2.83 -3.66
N SER A 236 13.59 -3.27 -2.51
CA SER A 236 14.16 -4.31 -1.64
C SER A 236 14.19 -5.70 -2.28
N GLY A 237 13.38 -5.91 -3.32
CA GLY A 237 13.12 -7.21 -3.93
C GLY A 237 11.89 -7.92 -3.37
N ASP A 238 11.24 -7.38 -2.36
CA ASP A 238 9.97 -7.90 -1.84
C ASP A 238 8.88 -7.78 -2.92
N VAL A 239 7.88 -8.64 -2.88
CA VAL A 239 6.81 -8.66 -3.86
C VAL A 239 5.46 -8.72 -3.15
N TYR A 240 4.53 -7.85 -3.56
CA TYR A 240 3.12 -7.98 -3.24
C TYR A 240 2.33 -8.27 -4.52
N GLU A 241 1.50 -9.29 -4.49
CA GLU A 241 0.54 -9.63 -5.55
C GLU A 241 -0.87 -9.73 -4.94
N GLY A 242 -1.78 -8.85 -5.35
CA GLY A 242 -3.10 -8.82 -4.74
C GLY A 242 -3.98 -7.69 -5.27
N GLU A 243 -5.01 -7.39 -4.49
CA GLU A 243 -5.97 -6.34 -4.79
C GLU A 243 -5.52 -5.00 -4.21
N PHE A 244 -5.94 -3.93 -4.88
CA PHE A 244 -5.74 -2.54 -4.49
C PHE A 244 -7.06 -1.79 -4.52
N ALA A 245 -7.23 -0.86 -3.60
CA ALA A 245 -8.26 0.15 -3.61
C ALA A 245 -7.64 1.47 -3.16
N ASP A 246 -7.87 2.55 -3.93
CA ASP A 246 -7.33 3.89 -3.64
C ASP A 246 -5.83 3.89 -3.28
N ASP A 247 -4.98 3.27 -4.13
CA ASP A 247 -3.52 3.13 -3.94
C ASP A 247 -3.07 2.23 -2.78
N ARG A 248 -3.98 1.60 -2.03
CA ARG A 248 -3.66 0.77 -0.87
C ARG A 248 -3.91 -0.71 -1.17
N ARG A 249 -3.10 -1.58 -0.58
CA ARG A 249 -3.37 -3.02 -0.57
C ARG A 249 -4.73 -3.26 0.07
N HIS A 250 -5.55 -4.08 -0.57
CA HIS A 250 -6.93 -4.35 -0.16
C HIS A 250 -7.33 -5.78 -0.56
N GLY A 251 -8.46 -6.31 -0.03
CA GLY A 251 -8.99 -7.60 -0.42
C GLY A 251 -8.00 -8.74 -0.20
N GLN A 252 -7.89 -9.66 -1.15
CA GLN A 252 -6.97 -10.79 -1.07
C GLN A 252 -5.60 -10.45 -1.67
N GLY A 253 -4.54 -10.85 -0.98
CA GLY A 253 -3.19 -10.62 -1.48
C GLY A 253 -2.13 -11.52 -0.84
N VAL A 254 -1.01 -11.64 -1.54
CA VAL A 254 0.19 -12.36 -1.13
C VAL A 254 1.35 -11.37 -1.05
N PHE A 255 2.01 -11.31 0.08
CA PHE A 255 3.27 -10.59 0.24
C PHE A 255 4.41 -11.58 0.45
N LYS A 256 5.52 -11.40 -0.25
CA LYS A 256 6.74 -12.21 -0.13
C LYS A 256 7.93 -11.31 0.13
N GLY A 257 8.52 -11.46 1.29
CA GLY A 257 9.78 -10.84 1.65
C GLY A 257 10.99 -11.62 1.14
N THR A 258 12.06 -10.91 0.87
CA THR A 258 13.34 -11.50 0.45
C THR A 258 14.05 -12.27 1.57
N ASP A 259 13.62 -12.05 2.81
CA ASP A 259 14.09 -12.77 4.01
C ASP A 259 13.40 -14.12 4.24
N GLY A 260 12.39 -14.47 3.40
CA GLY A 260 11.58 -15.68 3.53
C GLY A 260 10.25 -15.46 4.27
N TYR A 261 9.96 -14.23 4.70
CA TYR A 261 8.62 -13.89 5.20
C TYR A 261 7.59 -13.99 4.07
N GLU A 262 6.48 -14.70 4.32
CA GLU A 262 5.35 -14.77 3.38
C GLU A 262 4.04 -14.58 4.13
N TYR A 263 3.19 -13.69 3.62
CA TYR A 263 1.80 -13.56 4.08
C TYR A 263 0.84 -13.85 2.94
N VAL A 264 -0.19 -14.63 3.21
CA VAL A 264 -1.30 -14.93 2.30
C VAL A 264 -2.60 -14.69 3.05
N GLY A 265 -3.41 -13.72 2.62
CA GLY A 265 -4.65 -13.43 3.33
C GLY A 265 -5.27 -12.10 2.96
N GLN A 266 -6.07 -11.58 3.88
CA GLN A 266 -6.87 -10.37 3.71
C GLN A 266 -6.09 -9.11 4.07
N TRP A 267 -6.36 -8.05 3.32
CA TRP A 267 -5.79 -6.72 3.48
C TRP A 267 -6.91 -5.68 3.52
N ALA A 268 -6.77 -4.70 4.38
CA ALA A 268 -7.64 -3.54 4.40
C ALA A 268 -6.81 -2.26 4.60
N GLU A 269 -7.01 -1.26 3.75
CA GLU A 269 -6.34 0.04 3.81
C GLU A 269 -4.80 -0.03 3.94
N GLY A 270 -4.18 -1.04 3.32
CA GLY A 270 -2.73 -1.24 3.31
C GLY A 270 -2.19 -2.11 4.44
N ARG A 271 -3.02 -2.58 5.37
CA ARG A 271 -2.66 -3.43 6.51
C ARG A 271 -3.16 -4.85 6.34
N ILE A 272 -2.50 -5.78 7.01
CA ILE A 272 -2.99 -7.14 7.19
C ILE A 272 -4.20 -7.09 8.13
N GLU A 273 -5.33 -7.63 7.68
CA GLU A 273 -6.60 -7.59 8.41
C GLU A 273 -7.42 -8.87 8.09
N GLY A 274 -8.20 -9.37 9.07
CA GLY A 274 -9.04 -10.54 8.85
C GLY A 274 -8.27 -11.86 8.82
N GLU A 275 -8.70 -12.84 8.04
CA GLU A 275 -8.09 -14.17 8.00
C GLU A 275 -6.85 -14.23 7.09
N GLY A 276 -5.82 -14.93 7.57
CA GLY A 276 -4.60 -15.11 6.80
C GLY A 276 -3.63 -16.14 7.37
N GLN A 277 -2.57 -16.36 6.61
CA GLN A 277 -1.44 -17.21 6.98
C GLN A 277 -0.14 -16.40 6.85
N VAL A 278 0.68 -16.47 7.87
CA VAL A 278 2.08 -16.00 7.84
C VAL A 278 3.02 -17.20 7.91
N THR A 279 4.01 -17.21 7.04
CA THR A 279 5.22 -18.03 7.18
C THR A 279 6.35 -17.08 7.56
N TYR A 280 6.97 -17.32 8.70
CA TYR A 280 8.08 -16.53 9.20
C TYR A 280 9.43 -17.00 8.63
N PRO A 281 10.48 -16.14 8.67
CA PRO A 281 11.81 -16.50 8.15
C PRO A 281 12.45 -17.74 8.82
N ASP A 282 12.09 -18.02 10.07
CA ASP A 282 12.55 -19.21 10.81
C ASP A 282 11.82 -20.50 10.42
N GLY A 283 10.79 -20.41 9.55
CA GLY A 283 9.96 -21.53 9.12
C GLY A 283 8.71 -21.76 10.00
N SER A 284 8.50 -20.95 11.03
CA SER A 284 7.25 -20.99 11.80
C SER A 284 6.08 -20.54 10.94
N VAL A 285 4.89 -21.12 11.15
CA VAL A 285 3.68 -20.81 10.38
C VAL A 285 2.54 -20.46 11.33
N TYR A 286 1.97 -19.26 11.17
CA TYR A 286 0.74 -18.87 11.85
C TYR A 286 -0.43 -18.86 10.86
N VAL A 287 -1.57 -19.39 11.28
CA VAL A 287 -2.85 -19.36 10.55
C VAL A 287 -3.93 -18.89 11.52
N GLY A 288 -4.57 -17.78 11.21
CA GLY A 288 -5.58 -17.21 12.09
C GLY A 288 -6.05 -15.84 11.66
N THR A 289 -6.62 -15.13 12.62
CA THR A 289 -7.11 -13.76 12.40
C THR A 289 -6.06 -12.72 12.73
N PHE A 290 -6.14 -11.59 12.02
CA PHE A 290 -5.26 -10.44 12.14
C PHE A 290 -6.06 -9.17 12.33
N ARG A 291 -5.48 -8.23 13.05
CA ARG A 291 -5.93 -6.85 13.18
C ARG A 291 -4.71 -5.94 13.20
N ASP A 292 -4.72 -4.88 12.37
CA ASP A 292 -3.64 -3.89 12.32
C ASP A 292 -2.24 -4.52 12.20
N ASP A 293 -2.07 -5.48 11.27
CA ASP A 293 -0.83 -6.23 10.98
C ASP A 293 -0.41 -7.24 12.07
N LEU A 294 -1.15 -7.39 13.16
CA LEU A 294 -0.84 -8.28 14.28
C LEU A 294 -1.83 -9.45 14.36
N ALA A 295 -1.35 -10.61 14.83
CA ALA A 295 -2.22 -11.72 15.18
C ALA A 295 -3.19 -11.27 16.30
N ASP A 296 -4.50 -11.37 16.07
CA ASP A 296 -5.53 -10.93 17.02
C ASP A 296 -6.79 -11.76 16.82
N GLY A 297 -7.41 -12.21 17.92
CA GLY A 297 -8.54 -13.13 17.89
C GLY A 297 -8.09 -14.58 18.04
N THR A 298 -8.44 -15.48 17.15
CA THR A 298 -8.08 -16.90 17.23
C THR A 298 -7.11 -17.32 16.12
N GLY A 299 -6.17 -18.18 16.51
CA GLY A 299 -5.19 -18.67 15.54
C GLY A 299 -4.35 -19.82 16.05
N LYS A 300 -3.65 -20.45 15.11
CA LYS A 300 -2.72 -21.53 15.36
C LYS A 300 -1.34 -21.17 14.84
N ILE A 301 -0.34 -21.26 15.69
CA ILE A 301 1.08 -21.22 15.28
C ILE A 301 1.67 -22.64 15.35
N THR A 302 2.47 -22.97 14.35
CA THR A 302 3.38 -24.11 14.37
C THR A 302 4.79 -23.56 14.26
N TYR A 303 5.57 -23.74 15.30
CA TYR A 303 6.95 -23.27 15.38
C TYR A 303 7.89 -24.19 14.57
N ALA A 304 9.04 -23.66 14.18
CA ALA A 304 10.04 -24.40 13.41
C ALA A 304 10.57 -25.67 14.10
N ASP A 305 10.55 -25.71 15.43
CA ASP A 305 10.92 -26.89 16.24
C ASP A 305 9.81 -27.94 16.36
N GLY A 306 8.62 -27.66 15.81
CA GLY A 306 7.46 -28.53 15.84
C GLY A 306 6.52 -28.28 17.03
N ALA A 307 6.80 -27.34 17.94
CA ALA A 307 5.84 -26.91 18.92
C ALA A 307 4.61 -26.28 18.25
N THR A 308 3.44 -26.37 18.89
CA THR A 308 2.23 -25.71 18.40
C THR A 308 1.51 -24.97 19.52
N TYR A 309 0.87 -23.88 19.17
CA TYR A 309 -0.15 -23.25 20.00
C TYR A 309 -1.39 -22.99 19.16
N GLU A 310 -2.56 -23.29 19.70
CA GLU A 310 -3.85 -23.03 19.10
C GLU A 310 -4.76 -22.42 20.17
N GLY A 311 -5.21 -21.19 19.95
CA GLY A 311 -5.99 -20.45 20.93
C GLY A 311 -6.14 -18.97 20.62
N GLU A 312 -6.31 -18.18 21.68
CA GLU A 312 -6.58 -16.75 21.60
C GLU A 312 -5.30 -15.92 21.54
N TRP A 313 -5.35 -14.83 20.80
CA TRP A 313 -4.28 -13.86 20.57
C TRP A 313 -4.80 -12.44 20.77
N ALA A 314 -3.99 -11.59 21.32
CA ALA A 314 -4.25 -10.16 21.40
C ALA A 314 -2.98 -9.39 21.07
N GLU A 315 -3.07 -8.45 20.10
CA GLU A 315 -1.96 -7.58 19.69
C GLU A 315 -0.64 -8.33 19.43
N GLY A 316 -0.73 -9.51 18.78
CA GLY A 316 0.42 -10.34 18.44
C GLY A 316 0.95 -11.25 19.55
N VAL A 317 0.30 -11.26 20.72
CA VAL A 317 0.71 -12.04 21.88
C VAL A 317 -0.32 -13.11 22.22
N ILE A 318 0.15 -14.32 22.56
CA ILE A 318 -0.69 -15.39 23.08
C ILE A 318 -1.34 -14.92 24.37
N GLN A 319 -2.68 -14.99 24.41
CA GLN A 319 -3.50 -14.52 25.53
C GLN A 319 -4.81 -15.34 25.61
N GLY A 320 -5.54 -15.27 26.75
CA GLY A 320 -6.81 -15.97 26.89
C GLY A 320 -6.65 -17.50 26.92
N THR A 321 -7.59 -18.23 26.36
CA THR A 321 -7.61 -19.70 26.41
C THR A 321 -6.95 -20.33 25.20
N GLY A 322 -6.23 -21.43 25.40
CA GLY A 322 -5.56 -22.13 24.31
C GLY A 322 -4.94 -23.47 24.72
N ARG A 323 -4.38 -24.11 23.71
CA ARG A 323 -3.67 -25.40 23.82
C ARG A 323 -2.27 -25.26 23.21
N ALA A 324 -1.26 -25.52 24.02
CA ALA A 324 0.14 -25.63 23.60
C ALA A 324 0.59 -27.09 23.60
N GLU A 325 1.27 -27.51 22.54
CA GLU A 325 1.92 -28.81 22.43
C GLU A 325 3.38 -28.62 22.10
N TYR A 326 4.24 -29.20 22.93
CA TYR A 326 5.68 -29.07 22.82
C TYR A 326 6.32 -30.27 22.12
N PRO A 327 7.52 -30.14 21.49
CA PRO A 327 8.15 -31.22 20.73
C PRO A 327 8.44 -32.48 21.56
N ASN A 328 8.59 -32.36 22.87
CA ASN A 328 8.76 -33.47 23.82
C ASN A 328 7.43 -34.16 24.21
N GLY A 329 6.32 -33.78 23.58
CA GLY A 329 4.99 -34.31 23.85
C GLY A 329 4.30 -33.77 25.11
N LEU A 330 4.87 -32.76 25.77
CA LEU A 330 4.19 -32.02 26.82
C LEU A 330 3.01 -31.25 26.22
N VAL A 331 1.85 -31.29 26.86
CA VAL A 331 0.65 -30.55 26.44
C VAL A 331 0.15 -29.70 27.61
N TYR A 332 -0.12 -28.42 27.34
CA TYR A 332 -0.84 -27.54 28.22
C TYR A 332 -2.15 -27.09 27.57
N GLU A 333 -3.24 -27.17 28.33
CA GLU A 333 -4.57 -26.68 27.95
C GLU A 333 -5.08 -25.80 29.08
N GLY A 334 -5.33 -24.51 28.80
CA GLY A 334 -5.75 -23.58 29.84
C GLY A 334 -5.61 -22.13 29.42
N GLU A 335 -5.55 -21.27 30.43
CA GLU A 335 -5.42 -19.84 30.23
C GLU A 335 -3.95 -19.42 30.07
N PHE A 336 -3.76 -18.38 29.28
CA PHE A 336 -2.47 -17.74 29.00
C PHE A 336 -2.55 -16.26 29.28
N LEU A 337 -1.48 -15.70 29.79
CA LEU A 337 -1.25 -14.27 29.92
C LEU A 337 0.19 -13.97 29.49
N ASN A 338 0.36 -13.08 28.49
CA ASN A 338 1.67 -12.71 27.95
C ASN A 338 2.50 -13.95 27.53
N ALA A 339 1.87 -14.88 26.81
CA ALA A 339 2.45 -16.15 26.36
C ALA A 339 2.94 -17.09 27.49
N GLN A 340 2.51 -16.89 28.72
CA GLN A 340 2.79 -17.75 29.86
C GLN A 340 1.51 -18.42 30.36
N ASN A 341 1.62 -19.68 30.87
CA ASN A 341 0.52 -20.34 31.52
C ASN A 341 0.02 -19.49 32.68
N HIS A 342 -1.27 -19.25 32.79
CA HIS A 342 -1.90 -18.38 33.76
C HIS A 342 -3.30 -18.91 34.11
N GLY A 343 -3.93 -18.34 35.18
CA GLY A 343 -5.29 -18.71 35.53
C GLY A 343 -5.44 -20.21 35.79
N THR A 344 -6.43 -20.85 35.19
CA THR A 344 -6.68 -22.29 35.36
C THR A 344 -6.20 -23.07 34.13
N GLY A 345 -5.59 -24.22 34.35
CA GLY A 345 -5.12 -25.05 33.25
C GLY A 345 -4.64 -26.44 33.63
N THR A 346 -4.55 -27.29 32.63
CA THR A 346 -4.07 -28.67 32.76
C THR A 346 -2.76 -28.84 31.98
N MET A 347 -1.76 -29.40 32.62
CA MET A 347 -0.52 -29.83 31.99
C MET A 347 -0.39 -31.33 32.06
N THR A 348 -0.13 -31.96 30.91
CA THR A 348 0.05 -33.40 30.76
C THR A 348 1.42 -33.70 30.19
N PHE A 349 2.15 -34.57 30.86
CA PHE A 349 3.48 -35.03 30.48
C PHE A 349 3.45 -36.45 29.86
N THR A 350 4.41 -36.77 29.05
CA THR A 350 4.49 -38.06 28.36
C THR A 350 4.79 -39.21 29.30
N ASP A 351 5.37 -38.97 30.46
CA ASP A 351 5.62 -39.95 31.54
C ASP A 351 4.38 -40.30 32.37
N GLY A 352 3.22 -39.64 32.06
CA GLY A 352 1.97 -39.85 32.73
C GLY A 352 1.72 -38.87 33.90
N TYR A 353 2.67 -37.98 34.19
CA TYR A 353 2.42 -36.90 35.15
C TYR A 353 1.38 -35.91 34.58
N ARG A 354 0.40 -35.54 35.43
CA ARG A 354 -0.64 -34.58 35.07
C ARG A 354 -0.86 -33.62 36.21
N TYR A 355 -0.86 -32.33 35.91
CA TYR A 355 -1.26 -31.28 36.84
C TYR A 355 -2.51 -30.57 36.31
N GLU A 356 -3.47 -30.32 37.19
CA GLU A 356 -4.70 -29.60 36.93
C GLU A 356 -4.92 -28.60 38.09
N GLY A 357 -4.95 -27.32 37.80
CA GLY A 357 -5.05 -26.29 38.80
C GLY A 357 -4.70 -24.90 38.32
N GLU A 358 -4.36 -24.06 39.31
CA GLU A 358 -4.03 -22.66 39.05
C GLU A 358 -2.57 -22.47 38.66
N TRP A 359 -2.34 -21.44 37.85
CA TRP A 359 -1.06 -21.05 37.28
C TRP A 359 -0.83 -19.56 37.42
N ALA A 360 0.36 -19.13 37.70
CA ALA A 360 0.81 -17.75 37.68
C ALA A 360 2.22 -17.68 37.10
N GLU A 361 2.44 -16.79 36.13
CA GLU A 361 3.76 -16.55 35.48
C GLU A 361 4.45 -17.84 35.02
N GLY A 362 3.69 -18.78 34.43
CA GLY A 362 4.19 -20.06 33.94
C GLY A 362 4.44 -21.13 34.99
N LEU A 363 4.18 -20.84 36.28
CA LEU A 363 4.40 -21.76 37.38
C LEU A 363 3.06 -22.20 38.00
N ARG A 364 3.03 -23.44 38.56
CA ARG A 364 1.90 -23.89 39.37
C ARG A 364 1.74 -23.00 40.57
N HIS A 365 0.53 -22.57 40.82
CA HIS A 365 0.18 -21.64 41.89
C HIS A 365 -1.19 -21.97 42.47
N GLY A 366 -1.60 -21.38 43.59
CA GLY A 366 -2.93 -21.53 44.14
C GLY A 366 -3.31 -23.00 44.40
N GLN A 367 -4.55 -23.39 44.13
CA GLN A 367 -5.04 -24.74 44.33
C GLN A 367 -4.84 -25.61 43.12
N GLY A 368 -4.40 -26.86 43.34
CA GLY A 368 -4.19 -27.77 42.23
C GLY A 368 -4.15 -29.23 42.62
N ARG A 369 -4.30 -30.09 41.62
CA ARG A 369 -4.21 -31.53 41.69
C ARG A 369 -3.08 -32.05 40.81
N ALA A 370 -2.11 -32.71 41.39
CA ALA A 370 -1.02 -33.37 40.69
C ALA A 370 -1.21 -34.90 40.76
N THR A 371 -1.27 -35.57 39.61
CA THR A 371 -1.35 -37.01 39.49
C THR A 371 -0.03 -37.51 38.92
N TYR A 372 0.64 -38.41 39.60
CA TYR A 372 1.93 -38.98 39.20
C TYR A 372 1.74 -40.29 38.48
N ALA A 373 2.74 -40.71 37.66
CA ALA A 373 2.70 -41.91 36.87
C ALA A 373 2.51 -43.20 37.69
N ASP A 374 2.99 -43.22 38.93
CA ASP A 374 2.83 -44.32 39.87
C ASP A 374 1.45 -44.42 40.55
N GLY A 375 0.56 -43.45 40.19
CA GLY A 375 -0.79 -43.35 40.78
C GLY A 375 -0.85 -42.49 42.03
N THR A 376 0.28 -41.92 42.50
CA THR A 376 0.27 -40.92 43.57
C THR A 376 -0.51 -39.71 43.16
N VAL A 377 -1.34 -39.18 44.08
CA VAL A 377 -2.12 -37.95 43.86
C VAL A 377 -1.83 -36.98 44.98
N TYR A 378 -1.55 -35.74 44.61
CA TYR A 378 -1.53 -34.60 45.53
C TYR A 378 -2.66 -33.63 45.18
N GLU A 379 -3.39 -33.20 46.18
CA GLU A 379 -4.42 -32.16 46.08
C GLU A 379 -4.17 -31.09 47.15
N GLY A 380 -3.96 -29.84 46.76
CA GLY A 380 -3.65 -28.78 47.73
C GLY A 380 -2.98 -27.57 47.10
N GLY A 381 -2.38 -26.76 48.01
CA GLY A 381 -1.73 -25.51 47.63
C GLY A 381 -0.40 -25.70 46.88
N PHE A 382 -0.14 -24.76 46.00
CA PHE A 382 1.12 -24.59 45.30
C PHE A 382 1.57 -23.13 45.35
N GLU A 383 2.85 -22.90 45.59
CA GLU A 383 3.49 -21.61 45.40
C GLU A 383 4.76 -21.77 44.60
N ARG A 384 4.93 -20.94 43.52
CA ARG A 384 6.12 -20.96 42.63
C ARG A 384 6.51 -22.34 42.13
N GLY A 385 5.52 -23.18 41.84
CA GLY A 385 5.72 -24.52 41.28
C GLY A 385 5.94 -25.61 42.33
N GLN A 386 6.02 -25.30 43.62
CA GLN A 386 6.18 -26.25 44.74
C GLN A 386 4.88 -26.38 45.51
N ARG A 387 4.69 -27.56 46.19
CA ARG A 387 3.59 -27.75 47.10
C ARG A 387 3.80 -26.83 48.33
N ASP A 388 2.77 -26.08 48.65
CA ASP A 388 2.81 -25.10 49.76
C ASP A 388 1.42 -24.89 50.35
N GLY A 389 1.36 -24.57 51.68
CA GLY A 389 0.10 -24.41 52.39
C GLY A 389 -0.51 -25.73 52.83
N GLN A 390 -1.83 -25.88 52.71
CA GLN A 390 -2.54 -27.11 53.09
C GLN A 390 -2.68 -28.04 51.87
N GLY A 391 -2.46 -29.34 52.09
CA GLY A 391 -2.61 -30.30 51.03
C GLY A 391 -2.68 -31.75 51.48
N THR A 392 -3.23 -32.59 50.64
CA THR A 392 -3.33 -34.04 50.84
C THR A 392 -2.54 -34.76 49.77
N ILE A 393 -1.65 -35.65 50.16
CA ILE A 393 -1.02 -36.61 49.26
C ILE A 393 -1.56 -38.02 49.57
N THR A 394 -1.86 -38.77 48.54
CA THR A 394 -2.21 -40.19 48.62
C THR A 394 -1.30 -40.96 47.66
N MET A 395 -0.52 -41.88 48.21
CA MET A 395 0.42 -42.70 47.45
C MET A 395 -0.19 -44.04 47.03
N ALA A 396 0.30 -44.62 45.97
CA ALA A 396 -0.19 -45.89 45.46
C ALA A 396 0.00 -47.07 46.41
N ASP A 397 0.96 -46.98 47.34
CA ASP A 397 1.24 -48.00 48.38
C ASP A 397 0.26 -47.92 49.56
N GLY A 398 -0.65 -46.95 49.59
CA GLY A 398 -1.64 -46.72 50.61
C GLY A 398 -1.21 -45.71 51.71
N PHE A 399 -0.04 -45.09 51.59
CA PHE A 399 0.31 -43.93 52.44
C PHE A 399 -0.53 -42.72 52.06
N SER A 400 -1.02 -42.01 53.06
CA SER A 400 -1.60 -40.68 52.87
C SER A 400 -1.20 -39.68 53.93
N TYR A 401 -1.08 -38.42 53.55
CA TYR A 401 -0.83 -37.32 54.46
C TYR A 401 -1.77 -36.15 54.11
N THR A 402 -2.36 -35.59 55.14
CA THR A 402 -3.15 -34.37 55.05
C THR A 402 -2.64 -33.38 56.08
N GLY A 403 -2.20 -32.18 55.64
CA GLY A 403 -1.64 -31.19 56.54
C GLY A 403 -0.82 -30.12 55.82
N GLY A 404 0.10 -29.50 56.58
CA GLY A 404 0.94 -28.42 56.07
C GLY A 404 2.06 -28.87 55.13
N TRP A 405 2.37 -28.01 54.19
CA TRP A 405 3.44 -28.12 53.23
C TRP A 405 4.19 -26.81 53.10
N THR A 406 5.50 -26.86 53.02
CA THR A 406 6.38 -25.72 52.77
C THR A 406 7.48 -26.14 51.82
N ASP A 407 7.70 -25.36 50.72
CA ASP A 407 8.75 -25.60 49.73
C ASP A 407 8.79 -27.05 49.20
N GLY A 408 7.63 -27.69 49.04
CA GLY A 408 7.50 -29.06 48.49
C GLY A 408 7.60 -30.17 49.51
N GLU A 409 7.93 -29.89 50.77
CA GLU A 409 8.08 -30.85 51.85
C GLU A 409 6.89 -30.78 52.85
N ILE A 410 6.59 -31.90 53.50
CA ILE A 410 5.62 -31.94 54.58
C ILE A 410 6.19 -31.13 55.76
N ASP A 411 5.49 -30.06 56.15
CA ASP A 411 5.91 -29.18 57.24
C ASP A 411 4.68 -28.58 57.94
N GLY A 412 4.69 -28.53 59.29
CA GLY A 412 3.56 -28.07 60.07
C GLY A 412 2.73 -29.19 60.68
N GLU A 413 1.49 -28.90 61.08
CA GLU A 413 0.56 -29.87 61.66
C GLU A 413 -0.11 -30.71 60.54
N GLY A 414 -0.28 -32.02 60.84
CA GLY A 414 -0.91 -32.91 59.88
C GLY A 414 -1.20 -34.30 60.39
N VAL A 415 -1.88 -35.06 59.53
CA VAL A 415 -2.25 -36.46 59.77
C VAL A 415 -1.61 -37.34 58.69
N ALA A 416 -0.76 -38.25 59.11
CA ALA A 416 -0.20 -39.28 58.22
C ALA A 416 -0.85 -40.63 58.53
N THR A 417 -1.38 -41.31 57.51
CA THR A 417 -1.87 -42.68 57.59
C THR A 417 -0.95 -43.58 56.76
N TYR A 418 -0.44 -44.60 57.37
CA TYR A 418 0.51 -45.55 56.79
C TYR A 418 -0.21 -46.75 56.15
N ALA A 419 0.40 -47.41 55.22
CA ALA A 419 -0.15 -48.57 54.49
C ALA A 419 -0.56 -49.76 55.43
N ASN A 420 0.10 -49.89 56.56
CA ASN A 420 -0.23 -50.91 57.60
C ASN A 420 -1.41 -50.50 58.47
N GLY A 421 -2.00 -49.31 58.25
CA GLY A 421 -3.13 -48.79 59.04
C GLY A 421 -2.71 -47.98 60.28
N ASP A 422 -1.45 -47.79 60.55
CA ASP A 422 -0.97 -46.89 61.61
C ASP A 422 -1.29 -45.42 61.17
N ARG A 423 -1.55 -44.55 62.14
CA ARG A 423 -1.90 -43.14 61.89
C ARG A 423 -1.16 -42.26 62.91
N TYR A 424 -0.48 -41.26 62.37
CA TYR A 424 0.16 -40.24 63.21
C TYR A 424 -0.56 -38.89 63.03
N GLU A 425 -0.87 -38.26 64.12
CA GLU A 425 -1.40 -36.90 64.18
C GLU A 425 -0.44 -36.02 65.01
N GLY A 426 0.08 -34.95 64.35
CA GLY A 426 1.01 -34.06 65.06
C GLY A 426 1.87 -33.24 64.07
N SER A 427 2.92 -32.66 64.64
CA SER A 427 3.82 -31.75 63.96
C SER A 427 4.85 -32.51 63.11
N PHE A 428 5.16 -31.93 61.93
CA PHE A 428 6.19 -32.35 61.00
C PHE A 428 7.14 -31.18 60.71
N VAL A 429 8.40 -31.50 60.52
CA VAL A 429 9.41 -30.57 59.98
C VAL A 429 10.23 -31.31 58.90
N ALA A 430 10.30 -30.75 57.70
CA ALA A 430 11.04 -31.30 56.57
C ALA A 430 10.76 -32.82 56.37
N GLY A 431 9.48 -33.20 56.34
CA GLY A 431 8.98 -34.56 56.11
C GLY A 431 9.14 -35.53 57.26
N ARG A 432 9.62 -35.09 58.42
CA ARG A 432 9.83 -35.96 59.58
C ARG A 432 8.94 -35.51 60.73
N ARG A 433 8.41 -36.51 61.49
CA ARG A 433 7.69 -36.23 62.73
C ARG A 433 8.62 -35.49 63.68
N GLN A 434 8.20 -34.29 64.11
CA GLN A 434 8.99 -33.41 65.00
C GLN A 434 8.07 -32.57 65.86
N GLY A 435 8.31 -32.57 67.18
CA GLY A 435 7.45 -31.86 68.09
C GLY A 435 6.32 -32.71 68.71
N PRO A 436 5.23 -32.13 69.19
CA PRO A 436 4.14 -32.88 69.80
C PRO A 436 3.37 -33.70 68.78
N GLY A 437 2.97 -34.94 69.12
CA GLY A 437 2.17 -35.79 68.22
C GLY A 437 1.78 -37.10 68.87
N THR A 438 0.79 -37.74 68.23
CA THR A 438 0.23 -39.03 68.70
C THR A 438 0.25 -40.05 67.60
N MET A 439 0.83 -41.20 67.85
CA MET A 439 0.78 -42.37 66.94
C MET A 439 -0.31 -43.29 67.42
N PHE A 440 -1.21 -43.67 66.54
CA PHE A 440 -2.24 -44.69 66.71
C PHE A 440 -1.85 -45.88 65.85
N TYR A 441 -1.49 -47.00 66.48
CA TYR A 441 -1.15 -48.23 65.81
C TYR A 441 -2.38 -49.00 65.42
N ALA A 442 -2.35 -49.67 64.28
CA ALA A 442 -3.46 -50.51 63.76
C ALA A 442 -3.84 -51.62 64.79
N GLY A 443 -2.93 -52.05 65.64
CA GLY A 443 -3.15 -52.98 66.73
C GLY A 443 -3.94 -52.42 67.95
N GLY A 444 -4.23 -51.09 67.95
CA GLY A 444 -4.96 -50.43 69.05
C GLY A 444 -4.05 -49.77 70.12
N GLU A 445 -2.73 -49.87 69.90
CA GLU A 445 -1.79 -49.16 70.79
C GLU A 445 -1.75 -47.66 70.41
N VAL A 446 -1.50 -46.77 71.44
CA VAL A 446 -1.40 -45.35 71.24
C VAL A 446 -0.17 -44.83 71.93
N GLU A 447 0.67 -44.09 71.19
CA GLU A 447 1.84 -43.43 71.76
C GLU A 447 1.72 -41.94 71.50
N ALA A 448 1.68 -41.13 72.60
CA ALA A 448 1.66 -39.67 72.53
C ALA A 448 2.90 -39.12 73.21
N GLY A 449 3.44 -38.07 72.68
CA GLY A 449 4.61 -37.44 73.24
C GLY A 449 5.30 -36.46 72.27
N ARG A 450 6.54 -36.19 72.58
CA ARG A 450 7.42 -35.35 71.77
C ARG A 450 8.25 -36.22 70.85
N TRP A 451 8.20 -35.94 69.55
CA TRP A 451 8.92 -36.65 68.51
C TRP A 451 10.13 -35.84 68.08
N GLU A 452 11.26 -36.50 67.85
CA GLU A 452 12.49 -35.92 67.35
C GLU A 452 13.04 -36.78 66.19
N GLN A 453 13.28 -36.19 65.01
CA GLN A 453 13.81 -36.92 63.86
C GLN A 453 13.01 -38.18 63.44
N GLY A 454 11.71 -38.21 63.71
CA GLY A 454 10.83 -39.34 63.38
C GLY A 454 10.68 -40.40 64.46
N GLU A 455 11.40 -40.31 65.64
CA GLU A 455 11.32 -41.21 66.80
C GLU A 455 10.70 -40.56 67.96
N LEU A 456 9.98 -41.32 68.82
CA LEU A 456 9.42 -40.81 70.10
C LEU A 456 10.57 -40.57 71.09
N ALA A 457 10.86 -39.31 71.38
CA ALA A 457 11.93 -38.89 72.32
C ALA A 457 11.45 -38.77 73.77
N GLU A 458 10.22 -38.34 73.93
CA GLU A 458 9.62 -38.15 75.32
C GLU A 458 8.15 -38.54 75.27
N GLN A 459 7.74 -39.55 76.05
CA GLN A 459 6.37 -40.03 76.12
C GLN A 459 5.54 -39.20 77.10
N THR A 460 4.34 -38.80 76.70
CA THR A 460 3.35 -38.15 77.56
C THR A 460 2.28 -39.20 77.91
N GLU A 461 1.90 -39.30 79.23
CA GLU A 461 0.84 -40.20 79.65
C GLU A 461 -0.50 -39.86 78.94
N VAL A 462 -1.03 -40.79 78.10
CA VAL A 462 -2.36 -40.70 77.57
C VAL A 462 -3.37 -41.13 78.57
N ALA A 463 -4.21 -40.24 79.06
CA ALA A 463 -5.32 -40.60 79.93
C ALA A 463 -6.26 -41.56 79.16
N PRO A 464 -6.68 -42.70 79.75
CA PRO A 464 -7.55 -43.64 79.11
C PRO A 464 -8.89 -42.94 78.72
N ALA A 465 -9.37 -43.16 77.53
CA ALA A 465 -10.66 -42.70 77.07
C ALA A 465 -11.77 -43.20 78.01
N THR A 466 -12.38 -42.31 78.74
CA THR A 466 -13.55 -42.64 79.56
C THR A 466 -14.74 -42.85 78.64
N ASP A 467 -15.20 -44.10 78.47
CA ASP A 467 -16.50 -44.42 77.92
C ASP A 467 -17.57 -43.68 78.78
N GLY A 468 -18.10 -42.63 78.27
CA GLY A 468 -19.21 -41.87 78.82
C GLY A 468 -20.50 -42.23 78.07
N ALA A 469 -21.10 -43.32 78.60
CA ALA A 469 -22.53 -43.56 78.37
C ALA A 469 -23.35 -42.89 79.47
N ASP A 470 -24.45 -42.30 79.07
CA ASP A 470 -25.67 -41.96 79.80
C ASP A 470 -25.79 -40.60 80.54
N GLY A 471 -26.88 -39.97 80.14
CA GLY A 471 -27.61 -39.02 81.01
C GLY A 471 -28.32 -37.93 80.24
N ALA A 472 -29.56 -38.32 79.81
CA ALA A 472 -30.57 -37.34 79.43
C ALA A 472 -30.92 -36.38 80.54
N ASP A 473 -31.19 -35.15 80.34
CA ASP A 473 -32.49 -34.49 80.51
C ASP A 473 -32.39 -32.97 80.63
N GLY A 474 -33.29 -32.29 79.98
CA GLY A 474 -34.02 -31.19 80.54
C GLY A 474 -33.69 -29.74 80.20
N ALA A 475 -34.60 -29.24 79.37
CA ALA A 475 -35.24 -27.90 79.49
C ALA A 475 -34.47 -26.65 78.96
N ASP A 476 -34.93 -26.16 77.86
CA ASP A 476 -35.82 -25.00 77.68
C ASP A 476 -35.29 -23.62 78.15
N GLU A 477 -35.14 -22.72 77.31
CA GLU A 477 -35.85 -21.45 77.12
C GLU A 477 -35.10 -20.49 76.20
N SER A 478 -35.80 -20.21 75.10
CA SER A 478 -36.13 -18.93 74.53
C SER A 478 -35.17 -17.72 74.62
N GLY A 479 -35.01 -17.13 73.52
CA GLY A 479 -34.64 -15.70 73.43
C GLY A 479 -34.01 -15.28 72.13
N GLU A 480 -34.84 -15.08 71.21
CA GLU A 480 -35.18 -13.86 70.45
C GLU A 480 -34.13 -13.36 69.39
N ALA A 481 -34.65 -13.36 68.21
CA ALA A 481 -34.14 -12.77 66.97
C ALA A 481 -34.00 -11.25 67.08
N THR A 482 -33.05 -10.71 66.47
CA THR A 482 -33.23 -9.43 65.77
C THR A 482 -32.55 -9.47 64.37
N GLU A 483 -33.41 -9.40 63.39
CA GLU A 483 -33.12 -8.95 62.03
C GLU A 483 -32.66 -7.48 62.01
N ALA A 484 -31.85 -7.15 61.11
CA ALA A 484 -31.86 -5.88 60.34
C ALA A 484 -30.99 -6.09 59.13
N ASP A 485 -31.62 -6.36 58.00
CA ASP A 485 -31.97 -5.43 56.89
C ASP A 485 -30.76 -4.63 56.40
N ALA A 486 -30.37 -4.92 55.25
CA ALA A 486 -30.82 -4.55 53.90
C ALA A 486 -30.18 -3.27 53.38
N GLU A 487 -29.92 -3.34 52.15
CA GLU A 487 -29.98 -2.44 50.99
C GLU A 487 -28.62 -2.23 50.32
N THR A 488 -28.43 -2.84 49.23
CA THR A 488 -28.74 -2.42 47.84
C THR A 488 -28.38 -0.95 47.58
N GLU A 489 -27.40 -0.73 46.76
CA GLU A 489 -27.57 0.16 45.60
C GLU A 489 -26.57 -0.10 44.48
N ALA A 490 -27.14 -0.13 43.33
CA ALA A 490 -26.53 -0.34 42.03
C ALA A 490 -26.18 0.99 41.36
N GLN A 491 -25.10 0.96 40.59
CA GLN A 491 -24.90 1.71 39.30
C GLN A 491 -24.94 3.24 39.33
N PRO A 492 -24.44 3.97 38.28
CA PRO A 492 -24.06 3.54 36.94
C PRO A 492 -22.77 4.13 36.32
N ALA A 493 -22.45 3.55 35.22
CA ALA A 493 -21.76 3.93 33.98
C ALA A 493 -21.49 5.42 33.62
N SER A 494 -20.52 5.52 32.67
CA SER A 494 -20.16 6.55 31.67
C SER A 494 -18.88 7.31 32.02
N GLU A 495 -17.87 7.35 31.18
CA GLU A 495 -17.76 7.73 29.76
C GLU A 495 -16.68 6.91 29.04
#